data_53aaa9a90a2e75f37898d22014162f49
#
_entry.id   53aaa9a90a2e75f37898d22014162f49
#
_cell.length_a   1.000
_cell.length_b   1.000
_cell.length_c   1.000
_cell.angle_alpha   90.00
_cell.angle_beta   90.00
_cell.angle_gamma   90.00
#
_symmetry.space_group_name_H-M   'P 1'
#
loop_
_entity.id
_entity.type
_entity.pdbx_description
1 polymer ?
#
loop_
_entity_poly.entity_id
_entity_poly.type
_entity_poly.pdbx_seq_one_letter_code
_entity_poly.pdbx_strand_id
1 'polypeptide(L)'
;MVKIKLKRMGYKRNPLYRIIVINATTKRDGAAIQQLGHYNPKTKEMKLDKAAALDWISKGAQPTDTVKYLINNANEDGTLNYKKSTVEKLSKKALAKKAEEEAAAKAAAAESTEEKAE
;
A
#
# COMPACT_ATOMS: atom_id res chain seq x y z
N MET A 1 -18.23 15.55 9.38
CA MET A 1 -16.87 15.13 9.05
C MET A 1 -16.93 13.92 8.15
N VAL A 2 -16.30 14.00 7.00
CA VAL A 2 -16.31 12.93 6.00
C VAL A 2 -15.01 12.13 6.12
N LYS A 3 -15.10 10.81 6.07
CA LYS A 3 -13.96 9.91 6.13
C LYS A 3 -13.97 8.93 4.95
N ILE A 4 -12.80 8.52 4.54
CA ILE A 4 -12.62 7.44 3.55
C ILE A 4 -12.27 6.18 4.32
N LYS A 5 -13.13 5.18 4.25
CA LYS A 5 -13.00 3.93 5.01
C LYS A 5 -13.10 2.72 4.10
N LEU A 6 -12.69 1.58 4.63
CA LEU A 6 -12.89 0.29 3.99
C LEU A 6 -14.16 -0.38 4.55
N LYS A 7 -15.07 -0.74 3.67
CA LYS A 7 -16.25 -1.53 4.01
C LYS A 7 -15.95 -2.99 3.78
N ARG A 8 -16.13 -3.82 4.80
CA ARG A 8 -15.92 -5.27 4.67
C ARG A 8 -17.08 -5.91 3.93
N MET A 9 -16.76 -6.67 2.91
CA MET A 9 -17.67 -7.52 2.16
C MET A 9 -17.07 -8.92 2.04
N GLY A 10 -17.80 -9.86 1.49
CA GLY A 10 -17.33 -11.24 1.37
C GLY A 10 -17.87 -12.12 2.49
N TYR A 11 -17.27 -13.29 2.67
CA TYR A 11 -17.71 -14.28 3.66
C TYR A 11 -16.60 -14.60 4.65
N LYS A 12 -16.92 -15.51 5.56
CA LYS A 12 -16.00 -15.97 6.59
C LYS A 12 -14.67 -16.44 5.99
N ARG A 13 -13.57 -15.92 6.49
CA ARG A 13 -12.19 -16.18 6.05
C ARG A 13 -11.85 -15.72 4.62
N ASN A 14 -12.76 -15.02 3.96
CA ASN A 14 -12.50 -14.46 2.63
C ASN A 14 -12.97 -12.99 2.56
N PRO A 15 -12.26 -12.08 3.25
CA PRO A 15 -12.65 -10.68 3.27
C PRO A 15 -12.38 -10.01 1.93
N LEU A 16 -13.37 -9.25 1.47
CA LEU A 16 -13.25 -8.29 0.39
C LEU A 16 -13.56 -6.93 0.95
N TYR A 17 -12.80 -5.93 0.58
CA TYR A 17 -13.01 -4.57 1.04
C TYR A 17 -13.42 -3.67 -0.10
N ARG A 18 -14.33 -2.77 0.20
CA ARG A 18 -14.74 -1.72 -0.72
C ARG A 18 -14.32 -0.38 -0.14
N ILE A 19 -13.63 0.42 -0.94
CA ILE A 19 -13.19 1.75 -0.54
C ILE A 19 -14.36 2.71 -0.72
N ILE A 20 -14.83 3.30 0.37
CA ILE A 20 -16.01 4.15 0.40
C ILE A 20 -15.73 5.49 1.08
N VAL A 21 -16.43 6.52 0.63
CA VAL A 21 -16.50 7.81 1.30
C VAL A 21 -17.76 7.83 2.13
N ILE A 22 -17.63 8.02 3.42
CA ILE A 22 -18.74 7.92 4.38
C ILE A 22 -18.62 9.03 5.43
N ASN A 23 -19.76 9.45 5.98
CA ASN A 23 -19.76 10.36 7.11
C ASN A 23 -19.22 9.66 8.37
N ALA A 24 -18.42 10.37 9.16
CA ALA A 24 -17.79 9.83 10.37
C ALA A 24 -18.80 9.30 11.40
N THR A 25 -20.00 9.87 11.44
CA THR A 25 -21.06 9.45 12.35
C THR A 25 -21.84 8.21 11.88
N THR A 26 -21.68 7.82 10.61
CA THR A 26 -22.36 6.67 10.03
C THR A 26 -21.56 5.40 10.31
N LYS A 27 -22.25 4.28 10.54
CA LYS A 27 -21.62 2.97 10.73
C LYS A 27 -20.83 2.56 9.48
N ARG A 28 -19.78 1.77 9.67
CA ARG A 28 -18.97 1.22 8.57
C ARG A 28 -19.81 0.60 7.45
N ASP A 29 -20.84 -0.15 7.81
CA ASP A 29 -21.73 -0.84 6.87
C ASP A 29 -22.96 0.00 6.48
N GLY A 30 -23.00 1.27 6.89
CA GLY A 30 -24.07 2.21 6.56
C GLY A 30 -23.99 2.73 5.14
N ALA A 31 -24.87 3.68 4.82
CA ALA A 31 -24.94 4.28 3.49
C ALA A 31 -23.67 5.09 3.18
N ALA A 32 -22.97 4.70 2.13
CA ALA A 32 -21.79 5.42 1.65
C ALA A 32 -22.21 6.60 0.75
N ILE A 33 -21.46 7.71 0.85
CA ILE A 33 -21.66 8.87 -0.02
C ILE A 33 -21.24 8.52 -1.44
N GLN A 34 -20.08 7.89 -1.59
CA GLN A 34 -19.53 7.46 -2.87
C GLN A 34 -18.64 6.24 -2.69
N GLN A 35 -18.61 5.38 -3.71
CA GLN A 35 -17.67 4.25 -3.77
C GLN A 35 -16.49 4.65 -4.66
N LEU A 36 -15.28 4.51 -4.13
CA LEU A 36 -14.04 4.82 -4.86
C LEU A 36 -13.44 3.59 -5.55
N GLY A 37 -13.70 2.41 -5.03
CA GLY A 37 -13.16 1.19 -5.59
C GLY A 37 -13.26 0.01 -4.63
N HIS A 38 -12.47 -1.02 -4.91
CA HIS A 38 -12.44 -2.23 -4.08
C HIS A 38 -11.00 -2.71 -3.88
N TYR A 39 -10.80 -3.49 -2.85
CA TYR A 39 -9.51 -4.05 -2.48
C TYR A 39 -9.65 -5.47 -1.98
N ASN A 40 -8.84 -6.39 -2.49
CA ASN A 40 -8.78 -7.76 -2.02
C ASN A 40 -7.43 -8.00 -1.32
N PRO A 41 -7.43 -8.19 0.02
CA PRO A 41 -6.17 -8.36 0.74
C PRO A 41 -5.50 -9.73 0.51
N LYS A 42 -6.24 -10.74 0.06
CA LYS A 42 -5.67 -12.06 -0.22
C LYS A 42 -4.87 -12.09 -1.51
N THR A 43 -5.45 -11.61 -2.61
CA THR A 43 -4.82 -11.57 -3.92
C THR A 43 -4.03 -10.30 -4.15
N LYS A 44 -4.17 -9.30 -3.26
CA LYS A 44 -3.58 -7.97 -3.38
C LYS A 44 -4.05 -7.20 -4.62
N GLU A 45 -5.20 -7.58 -5.15
CA GLU A 45 -5.84 -6.86 -6.24
C GLU A 45 -6.58 -5.64 -5.69
N MET A 46 -6.41 -4.51 -6.36
CA MET A 46 -7.09 -3.27 -6.01
C MET A 46 -7.51 -2.55 -7.27
N LYS A 47 -8.70 -1.98 -7.21
CA LYS A 47 -9.16 -0.99 -8.18
C LYS A 47 -9.58 0.24 -7.40
N LEU A 48 -8.90 1.35 -7.60
CA LEU A 48 -9.15 2.60 -6.88
C LEU A 48 -9.17 3.75 -7.86
N ASP A 49 -10.18 4.59 -7.76
CA ASP A 49 -10.19 5.87 -8.44
C ASP A 49 -9.35 6.87 -7.64
N LYS A 50 -8.06 6.92 -7.93
CA LYS A 50 -7.09 7.75 -7.23
C LYS A 50 -7.44 9.25 -7.36
N ALA A 51 -7.88 9.67 -8.53
CA ALA A 51 -8.27 11.06 -8.77
C ALA A 51 -9.44 11.48 -7.87
N ALA A 52 -10.48 10.66 -7.78
CA ALA A 52 -11.62 10.91 -6.90
C ALA A 52 -11.21 10.89 -5.42
N ALA A 53 -10.33 9.97 -5.02
CA ALA A 53 -9.82 9.90 -3.65
C ALA A 53 -9.05 11.16 -3.27
N LEU A 54 -8.18 11.63 -4.12
CA LEU A 54 -7.41 12.86 -3.90
C LEU A 54 -8.32 14.09 -3.88
N ASP A 55 -9.34 14.13 -4.73
CA ASP A 55 -10.34 15.20 -4.74
C ASP A 55 -11.09 15.26 -3.40
N TRP A 56 -11.54 14.12 -2.88
CA TRP A 56 -12.19 14.06 -1.57
C TRP A 56 -11.27 14.50 -0.44
N ILE A 57 -9.99 14.12 -0.49
CA ILE A 57 -9.00 14.55 0.50
C ILE A 57 -8.82 16.07 0.44
N SER A 58 -8.75 16.66 -0.75
CA SER A 58 -8.66 18.11 -0.91
C SER A 58 -9.89 18.85 -0.38
N LYS A 59 -11.06 18.22 -0.42
CA LYS A 59 -12.31 18.74 0.15
C LYS A 59 -12.41 18.57 1.67
N GLY A 60 -11.44 17.92 2.31
CA GLY A 60 -11.38 17.74 3.75
C GLY A 60 -11.75 16.36 4.25
N ALA A 61 -11.95 15.37 3.36
CA ALA A 61 -12.15 13.99 3.76
C ALA A 61 -10.88 13.40 4.38
N GLN A 62 -11.03 12.70 5.51
CA GLN A 62 -9.91 12.09 6.20
C GLN A 62 -9.85 10.59 5.91
N PRO A 63 -8.82 10.11 5.21
CA PRO A 63 -8.64 8.68 5.01
C PRO A 63 -8.15 7.99 6.30
N THR A 64 -8.56 6.74 6.49
CA THR A 64 -7.99 5.89 7.55
C THR A 64 -6.54 5.51 7.18
N ASP A 65 -5.77 5.05 8.15
CA ASP A 65 -4.36 4.70 7.96
C ASP A 65 -4.18 3.65 6.84
N THR A 66 -5.04 2.64 6.80
CA THR A 66 -5.04 1.63 5.74
C THR A 66 -5.35 2.23 4.38
N VAL A 67 -6.34 3.12 4.30
CA VAL A 67 -6.70 3.81 3.05
C VAL A 67 -5.58 4.73 2.59
N LYS A 68 -4.91 5.43 3.49
CA LYS A 68 -3.72 6.23 3.17
C LYS A 68 -2.63 5.38 2.53
N TYR A 69 -2.35 4.22 3.11
CA TYR A 69 -1.40 3.27 2.58
C TYR A 69 -1.78 2.82 1.15
N LEU A 70 -3.04 2.47 0.94
CA LEU A 70 -3.54 2.05 -0.37
C LEU A 70 -3.42 3.17 -1.41
N ILE A 71 -3.76 4.40 -1.04
CA ILE A 71 -3.68 5.56 -1.94
C ILE A 71 -2.22 5.86 -2.31
N ASN A 72 -1.31 5.82 -1.34
CA ASN A 72 0.11 6.09 -1.55
C ASN A 72 0.78 5.04 -2.44
N ASN A 73 0.32 3.79 -2.37
CA ASN A 73 0.84 2.69 -3.19
C ASN A 73 0.01 2.42 -4.45
N ALA A 74 -1.02 3.20 -4.69
CA ALA A 74 -1.83 3.07 -5.90
C ALA A 74 -1.08 3.64 -7.11
N ASN A 75 -1.10 2.88 -8.20
CA ASN A 75 -0.63 3.36 -9.49
C ASN A 75 -1.66 4.32 -10.11
N GLU A 76 -1.28 5.02 -11.17
CA GLU A 76 -2.19 5.90 -11.92
C GLU A 76 -3.42 5.15 -12.46
N ASP A 77 -3.24 3.87 -12.78
CA ASP A 77 -4.32 2.98 -13.24
C ASP A 77 -5.27 2.54 -12.13
N GLY A 78 -4.98 2.89 -10.88
CA GLY A 78 -5.77 2.50 -9.72
C GLY A 78 -5.43 1.11 -9.17
N THR A 79 -4.40 0.46 -9.69
CA THR A 79 -3.92 -0.84 -9.18
C THR A 79 -2.94 -0.65 -8.03
N LEU A 80 -2.91 -1.61 -7.13
CA LEU A 80 -2.01 -1.57 -5.98
C LEU A 80 -0.60 -2.00 -6.38
N ASN A 81 0.37 -1.13 -6.15
CA ASN A 81 1.78 -1.47 -6.25
C ASN A 81 2.24 -2.15 -4.97
N TYR A 82 1.95 -3.43 -4.85
CA TYR A 82 2.29 -4.21 -3.69
C TYR A 82 3.72 -4.74 -3.80
N LYS A 83 4.59 -4.20 -2.97
CA LYS A 83 5.93 -4.79 -2.76
C LYS A 83 5.84 -5.70 -1.54
N LYS A 84 6.05 -6.98 -1.76
CA LYS A 84 6.10 -7.95 -0.67
C LYS A 84 7.26 -7.59 0.26
N SER A 85 6.95 -6.95 1.37
CA SER A 85 7.96 -6.57 2.36
C SER A 85 8.38 -7.78 3.19
N THR A 86 9.06 -8.72 2.58
CA THR A 86 9.74 -9.81 3.30
C THR A 86 10.82 -9.27 4.23
N VAL A 87 11.24 -8.04 4.00
CA VAL A 87 12.30 -7.37 4.76
C VAL A 87 11.86 -7.01 6.18
N GLU A 88 10.61 -6.66 6.40
CA GLU A 88 10.10 -6.30 7.73
C GLU A 88 9.99 -7.46 8.70
N LYS A 89 9.90 -8.68 8.19
CA LYS A 89 9.83 -9.91 8.99
C LYS A 89 11.19 -10.55 9.27
N LEU A 90 12.25 -10.03 8.68
CA LEU A 90 13.59 -10.52 8.94
C LEU A 90 14.11 -9.98 10.27
N SER A 91 14.67 -10.86 11.10
CA SER A 91 15.30 -10.45 12.34
C SER A 91 16.44 -9.46 12.07
N LYS A 92 16.77 -8.62 13.05
CA LYS A 92 17.89 -7.66 12.94
C LYS A 92 19.20 -8.32 12.47
N LYS A 93 19.42 -9.58 12.81
CA LYS A 93 20.56 -10.39 12.37
C LYS A 93 20.57 -10.64 10.86
N ALA A 94 19.41 -10.93 10.27
CA ALA A 94 19.30 -11.19 8.84
C ALA A 94 19.45 -9.89 8.03
N LEU A 95 18.99 -8.77 8.55
CA LEU A 95 19.18 -7.46 7.95
C LEU A 95 20.65 -7.02 7.96
N ALA A 96 21.34 -7.24 9.06
CA ALA A 96 22.77 -6.97 9.18
C ALA A 96 23.60 -7.83 8.20
N LYS A 97 23.25 -9.11 8.09
CA LYS A 97 23.90 -10.05 7.16
C LYS A 97 23.69 -9.65 5.70
N LYS A 98 22.49 -9.21 5.33
CA LYS A 98 22.20 -8.73 3.99
C LYS A 98 22.94 -7.44 3.66
N ALA A 99 23.04 -6.52 4.60
CA ALA A 99 23.77 -5.28 4.43
C ALA A 99 25.28 -5.54 4.25
N GLU A 100 25.84 -6.49 4.98
CA GLU A 100 27.24 -6.93 4.80
C GLU A 100 27.48 -7.58 3.44
N GLU A 101 26.59 -8.44 2.99
CA GLU A 101 26.69 -9.08 1.66
C GLU A 101 26.61 -8.03 0.53
N GLU A 102 25.71 -7.07 0.63
CA GLU A 102 25.61 -5.98 -0.35
C GLU A 102 26.85 -5.10 -0.36
N ALA A 103 27.39 -4.77 0.79
CA ALA A 103 28.61 -3.99 0.93
C ALA A 103 29.82 -4.74 0.36
N ALA A 104 29.93 -6.03 0.63
CA ALA A 104 30.99 -6.89 0.09
C ALA A 104 30.88 -7.03 -1.43
N ALA A 105 29.67 -7.19 -1.97
CA ALA A 105 29.45 -7.25 -3.41
C ALA A 105 29.78 -5.93 -4.11
N LYS A 106 29.47 -4.80 -3.51
CA LYS A 106 29.85 -3.48 -4.02
C LYS A 106 31.35 -3.24 -3.98
N ALA A 107 32.03 -3.65 -2.92
CA ALA A 107 33.49 -3.53 -2.80
C ALA A 107 34.19 -4.41 -3.85
N ALA A 108 33.73 -5.65 -4.05
CA ALA A 108 34.29 -6.54 -5.05
C ALA A 108 34.05 -6.01 -6.49
N ALA A 109 32.90 -5.42 -6.77
CA ALA A 109 32.60 -4.80 -8.06
C ALA A 109 33.45 -3.55 -8.31
N ALA A 110 33.73 -2.74 -7.28
CA ALA A 110 34.59 -1.58 -7.37
C ALA A 110 36.07 -1.96 -7.64
N GLU A 111 36.58 -2.99 -6.99
CA GLU A 111 37.93 -3.52 -7.23
C GLU A 111 38.11 -4.06 -8.65
N SER A 112 37.12 -4.79 -9.16
CA SER A 112 37.17 -5.32 -10.54
C SER A 112 37.10 -4.21 -11.60
N THR A 113 36.50 -3.08 -11.29
CA THR A 113 36.43 -1.93 -12.19
C THR A 113 37.74 -1.15 -12.22
N GLU A 114 38.48 -1.06 -11.12
CA GLU A 114 39.80 -0.44 -11.05
C GLU A 114 40.86 -1.25 -11.80
N GLU A 115 40.86 -2.57 -11.71
CA GLU A 115 41.77 -3.47 -12.47
C GLU A 115 41.55 -3.37 -13.97
N LYS A 116 40.33 -3.12 -14.44
CA LYS A 116 40.03 -2.96 -15.88
C LYS A 116 40.39 -1.58 -16.43
N ALA A 117 40.64 -0.59 -15.58
CA ALA A 117 41.00 0.78 -16.00
C ALA A 117 42.51 0.94 -16.25
N GLU A 118 43.33 0.01 -15.85
CA GLU A 118 44.77 -0.05 -16.15
C GLU A 118 45.02 -0.84 -17.47
#